data_13cad5ea5846f13bfd667efe764f220e
#
_entry.id   13cad5ea5846f13bfd667efe764f220e
#
_cell.length_a   1.000
_cell.length_b   1.000
_cell.length_c   1.000
_cell.angle_alpha   90.00
_cell.angle_beta   90.00
_cell.angle_gamma   90.00
#
_symmetry.space_group_name_H-M   'P 1'
#
loop_
_entity.id
_entity.type
_entity.pdbx_description
1 polymer ?
#
loop_
_entity_poly.entity_id
_entity_poly.type
_entity_poly.pdbx_seq_one_letter_code
_entity_poly.pdbx_strand_id
1 'polypeptide(L)'
;YKVDRNDPNARHGGDLAGIEQHLDYFSDLGVTALWFTPVLENNMTGGSYHGYATTDYYKVDPRFGTNEEYKQLIEKAHARGIKIVMDMIFNHCGVEHVWIKDMPSKDWFNNPDHENNFVQTSFKLTPHVDPYTSQYDADQMNDGWFVPSMPDLNQKNPHVYRYLVQNSFWWI
;
A
#
# COMPACT_ATOMS: atom_id res chain seq x y z
N TYR A 1 20.74 4.51 -2.91
CA TYR A 1 20.31 5.10 -1.64
C TYR A 1 21.38 4.89 -0.57
N LYS A 2 21.89 5.96 0.02
CA LYS A 2 22.97 5.84 1.02
C LYS A 2 22.35 5.53 2.38
N VAL A 3 22.71 4.38 2.95
CA VAL A 3 22.29 3.98 4.30
C VAL A 3 22.95 4.91 5.33
N ASP A 4 22.16 5.61 6.14
CA ASP A 4 22.64 6.31 7.33
C ASP A 4 22.32 5.47 8.58
N ARG A 5 23.32 4.80 9.09
CA ARG A 5 23.18 3.91 10.27
C ARG A 5 23.03 4.68 11.58
N ASN A 6 23.23 5.99 11.58
CA ASN A 6 23.12 6.83 12.77
C ASN A 6 21.73 7.44 12.92
N ASP A 7 20.90 7.40 11.88
CA ASP A 7 19.52 7.87 11.92
C ASP A 7 18.56 6.68 11.76
N PRO A 8 17.94 6.22 12.85
CA PRO A 8 16.99 5.10 12.81
C PRO A 8 15.70 5.42 12.03
N ASN A 9 15.42 6.70 11.76
CA ASN A 9 14.24 7.13 11.01
C ASN A 9 14.57 7.37 9.53
N ALA A 10 15.87 7.32 9.14
CA ALA A 10 16.26 7.45 7.74
C ALA A 10 15.79 6.26 6.92
N ARG A 11 15.58 6.50 5.62
CA ARG A 11 15.34 5.43 4.66
C ARG A 11 16.61 4.63 4.41
N HIS A 12 16.52 3.33 4.63
CA HIS A 12 17.65 2.39 4.49
C HIS A 12 17.45 1.41 3.33
N GLY A 13 16.60 1.74 2.37
CA GLY A 13 16.31 0.92 1.20
C GLY A 13 16.99 1.42 -0.07
N GLY A 14 16.86 0.64 -1.13
CA GLY A 14 17.22 1.04 -2.48
C GLY A 14 16.14 1.91 -3.14
N ASP A 15 16.32 2.13 -4.45
CA ASP A 15 15.38 2.80 -5.32
C ASP A 15 15.20 2.01 -6.64
N LEU A 16 14.33 2.48 -7.52
CA LEU A 16 14.02 1.81 -8.78
C LEU A 16 15.26 1.71 -9.68
N ALA A 17 16.08 2.77 -9.73
CA ALA A 17 17.30 2.78 -10.52
C ALA A 17 18.33 1.74 -10.01
N GLY A 18 18.43 1.59 -8.68
CA GLY A 18 19.28 0.57 -8.09
C GLY A 18 18.83 -0.85 -8.41
N ILE A 19 17.53 -1.11 -8.41
CA ILE A 19 16.97 -2.42 -8.82
C ILE A 19 17.27 -2.67 -10.30
N GLU A 20 17.03 -1.67 -11.14
CA GLU A 20 17.28 -1.77 -12.59
C GLU A 20 18.73 -2.15 -12.89
N GLN A 21 19.70 -1.55 -12.20
CA GLN A 21 21.12 -1.84 -12.34
C GLN A 21 21.49 -3.28 -11.95
N HIS A 22 20.65 -3.96 -11.19
CA HIS A 22 20.90 -5.32 -10.70
C HIS A 22 20.00 -6.39 -11.35
N LEU A 23 19.29 -6.08 -12.42
CA LEU A 23 18.42 -7.04 -13.11
C LEU A 23 19.16 -8.26 -13.64
N ASP A 24 20.40 -8.09 -14.12
CA ASP A 24 21.23 -9.21 -14.59
C ASP A 24 21.58 -10.15 -13.44
N TYR A 25 21.88 -9.63 -12.25
CA TYR A 25 22.09 -10.45 -11.06
C TYR A 25 20.86 -11.31 -10.73
N PHE A 26 19.64 -10.74 -10.78
CA PHE A 26 18.42 -11.52 -10.54
C PHE A 26 18.18 -12.58 -11.60
N SER A 27 18.47 -12.26 -12.86
CA SER A 27 18.40 -13.22 -13.97
C SER A 27 19.36 -14.39 -13.79
N ASP A 28 20.63 -14.09 -13.45
CA ASP A 28 21.68 -15.10 -13.22
C ASP A 28 21.35 -16.00 -12.02
N LEU A 29 20.66 -15.44 -11.01
CA LEU A 29 20.18 -16.18 -9.85
C LEU A 29 18.99 -17.10 -10.19
N GLY A 30 18.40 -16.95 -11.37
CA GLY A 30 17.23 -17.73 -11.81
C GLY A 30 15.89 -17.22 -11.28
N VAL A 31 15.82 -15.94 -10.85
CA VAL A 31 14.59 -15.31 -10.40
C VAL A 31 13.68 -15.06 -11.60
N THR A 32 12.41 -15.44 -11.49
CA THR A 32 11.39 -15.27 -12.53
C THR A 32 10.35 -14.20 -12.22
N ALA A 33 10.31 -13.72 -10.99
CA ALA A 33 9.45 -12.61 -10.58
C ALA A 33 10.09 -11.82 -9.42
N LEU A 34 9.89 -10.51 -9.40
CA LEU A 34 10.26 -9.62 -8.30
C LEU A 34 8.99 -9.04 -7.69
N TRP A 35 8.85 -9.17 -6.39
CA TRP A 35 7.80 -8.56 -5.60
C TRP A 35 8.45 -7.54 -4.66
N PHE A 36 8.17 -6.28 -4.88
CA PHE A 36 8.69 -5.19 -4.05
C PHE A 36 7.74 -4.92 -2.88
N THR A 37 8.27 -4.36 -1.79
CA THR A 37 7.43 -3.59 -0.86
C THR A 37 6.72 -2.48 -1.63
N PRO A 38 5.57 -1.95 -1.12
CA PRO A 38 4.77 -0.98 -1.86
C PRO A 38 5.60 0.20 -2.37
N VAL A 39 5.45 0.52 -3.66
CA VAL A 39 6.20 1.59 -4.34
C VAL A 39 5.42 2.89 -4.45
N LEU A 40 4.12 2.89 -4.12
CA LEU A 40 3.27 4.08 -4.22
C LEU A 40 3.62 5.14 -3.18
N GLU A 41 3.22 6.37 -3.46
CA GLU A 41 3.51 7.51 -2.60
C GLU A 41 3.03 7.30 -1.16
N ASN A 42 3.90 7.58 -0.22
CA ASN A 42 3.68 7.53 1.23
C ASN A 42 4.18 8.83 1.87
N ASN A 43 3.53 9.94 1.53
CA ASN A 43 3.90 11.28 2.01
C ASN A 43 3.30 11.55 3.40
N MET A 44 3.75 10.80 4.39
CA MET A 44 3.30 10.88 5.78
C MET A 44 4.26 11.73 6.62
N THR A 45 3.74 12.70 7.37
CA THR A 45 4.54 13.59 8.24
C THR A 45 5.37 12.82 9.27
N GLY A 46 4.81 11.74 9.84
CA GLY A 46 5.50 10.84 10.77
C GLY A 46 6.43 9.83 10.09
N GLY A 47 6.56 9.91 8.76
CA GLY A 47 7.28 8.93 7.96
C GLY A 47 6.46 7.64 7.70
N SER A 48 6.82 6.94 6.65
CA SER A 48 6.27 5.62 6.29
C SER A 48 7.34 4.87 5.50
N TYR A 49 8.25 4.24 6.23
CA TYR A 49 9.36 3.49 5.62
C TYR A 49 8.89 2.18 4.95
N HIS A 50 7.79 1.63 5.44
CA HIS A 50 7.26 0.34 4.99
C HIS A 50 6.44 0.44 3.69
N GLY A 51 5.91 1.64 3.33
CA GLY A 51 5.14 1.84 2.10
C GLY A 51 3.65 1.48 2.17
N TYR A 52 3.12 1.10 3.33
CA TYR A 52 1.72 0.66 3.49
C TYR A 52 0.75 1.80 3.83
N ALA A 53 1.20 3.03 4.00
CA ALA A 53 0.35 4.20 4.26
C ALA A 53 0.23 5.07 2.99
N THR A 54 -0.40 4.53 1.96
CA THR A 54 -0.51 5.15 0.63
C THR A 54 -1.22 6.50 0.68
N THR A 55 -0.60 7.54 0.14
CA THR A 55 -1.16 8.89 0.04
C THR A 55 -1.56 9.28 -1.38
N ASP A 56 -1.10 8.55 -2.39
CA ASP A 56 -1.53 8.68 -3.79
C ASP A 56 -1.41 7.32 -4.49
N TYR A 57 -2.53 6.81 -5.00
CA TYR A 57 -2.62 5.51 -5.67
C TYR A 57 -2.16 5.52 -7.14
N TYR A 58 -1.91 6.70 -7.72
CA TYR A 58 -1.50 6.86 -9.11
C TYR A 58 -0.06 7.37 -9.27
N LYS A 59 0.69 7.41 -8.16
CA LYS A 59 2.01 7.99 -8.15
C LYS A 59 3.01 7.10 -7.41
N VAL A 60 4.13 6.83 -8.06
CA VAL A 60 5.30 6.24 -7.41
C VAL A 60 5.86 7.23 -6.39
N ASP A 61 6.27 6.74 -5.24
CA ASP A 61 6.91 7.57 -4.21
C ASP A 61 8.18 8.21 -4.78
N PRO A 62 8.30 9.55 -4.76
CA PRO A 62 9.45 10.25 -5.36
C PRO A 62 10.79 9.89 -4.73
N ARG A 63 10.76 9.24 -3.56
CA ARG A 63 11.97 8.73 -2.90
C ARG A 63 12.49 7.46 -3.57
N PHE A 64 11.65 6.73 -4.33
CA PHE A 64 12.05 5.56 -5.12
C PHE A 64 12.32 5.91 -6.58
N GLY A 65 11.60 6.90 -7.12
CA GLY A 65 11.68 7.31 -8.52
C GLY A 65 10.36 7.90 -9.02
N THR A 66 10.10 7.75 -10.28
CA THR A 66 8.93 8.26 -11.00
C THR A 66 8.12 7.13 -11.60
N ASN A 67 6.88 7.42 -12.04
CA ASN A 67 6.05 6.46 -12.76
C ASN A 67 6.74 5.98 -14.04
N GLU A 68 7.45 6.88 -14.73
CA GLU A 68 8.16 6.53 -15.96
C GLU A 68 9.37 5.61 -15.69
N GLU A 69 10.12 5.87 -14.63
CA GLU A 69 11.21 4.97 -14.21
C GLU A 69 10.69 3.60 -13.79
N TYR A 70 9.53 3.54 -13.13
CA TYR A 70 8.89 2.26 -12.79
C TYR A 70 8.48 1.48 -14.05
N LYS A 71 7.89 2.15 -15.04
CA LYS A 71 7.57 1.56 -16.33
C LYS A 71 8.81 1.02 -17.04
N GLN A 72 9.88 1.82 -17.11
CA GLN A 72 11.15 1.40 -17.72
C GLN A 72 11.76 0.18 -17.02
N LEU A 73 11.71 0.14 -15.68
CA LEU A 73 12.14 -1.02 -14.91
C LEU A 73 11.34 -2.28 -15.28
N ILE A 74 10.01 -2.16 -15.40
CA ILE A 74 9.13 -3.27 -15.80
C ILE A 74 9.51 -3.78 -17.20
N GLU A 75 9.67 -2.89 -18.18
CA GLU A 75 10.05 -3.23 -19.55
C GLU A 75 11.40 -3.98 -19.59
N LYS A 76 12.39 -3.49 -18.85
CA LYS A 76 13.73 -4.12 -18.78
C LYS A 76 13.72 -5.45 -18.04
N ALA A 77 12.88 -5.59 -17.00
CA ALA A 77 12.69 -6.87 -16.30
C ALA A 77 12.02 -7.91 -17.22
N HIS A 78 10.96 -7.51 -17.92
CA HIS A 78 10.25 -8.36 -18.86
C HIS A 78 11.16 -8.84 -20.01
N ALA A 79 12.05 -7.98 -20.52
CA ALA A 79 13.04 -8.35 -21.53
C ALA A 79 14.01 -9.46 -21.05
N ARG A 80 14.14 -9.66 -19.74
CA ARG A 80 14.92 -10.71 -19.09
C ARG A 80 14.08 -11.91 -18.61
N GLY A 81 12.80 -11.95 -18.94
CA GLY A 81 11.87 -12.98 -18.48
C GLY A 81 11.48 -12.85 -17.00
N ILE A 82 11.75 -11.71 -16.36
CA ILE A 82 11.41 -11.45 -14.95
C ILE A 82 10.11 -10.64 -14.90
N LYS A 83 9.09 -11.17 -14.21
CA LYS A 83 7.83 -10.47 -13.96
C LYS A 83 7.96 -9.53 -12.76
N ILE A 84 7.18 -8.45 -12.76
CA ILE A 84 7.07 -7.56 -11.61
C ILE A 84 5.70 -7.76 -10.95
N VAL A 85 5.71 -7.96 -9.63
CA VAL A 85 4.50 -8.04 -8.81
C VAL A 85 4.42 -6.74 -8.00
N MET A 86 3.37 -5.97 -8.25
CA MET A 86 3.09 -4.74 -7.53
C MET A 86 2.27 -5.05 -6.28
N ASP A 87 2.77 -4.64 -5.11
CA ASP A 87 2.03 -4.74 -3.86
C ASP A 87 1.00 -3.61 -3.79
N MET A 88 -0.29 -3.96 -3.91
CA MET A 88 -1.40 -3.01 -3.93
C MET A 88 -2.16 -3.04 -2.60
N ILE A 89 -2.32 -1.89 -1.98
CA ILE A 89 -2.96 -1.75 -0.67
C ILE A 89 -4.42 -1.34 -0.86
N PHE A 90 -5.33 -2.32 -0.83
CA PHE A 90 -6.76 -2.10 -1.04
C PHE A 90 -7.57 -1.98 0.26
N ASN A 91 -6.98 -2.30 1.40
CA ASN A 91 -7.65 -2.29 2.69
C ASN A 91 -7.76 -0.88 3.28
N HIS A 92 -6.72 -0.08 3.17
CA HIS A 92 -6.61 1.23 3.82
C HIS A 92 -5.73 2.17 3.00
N CYS A 93 -5.75 3.45 3.37
CA CYS A 93 -4.78 4.43 2.88
C CYS A 93 -4.01 5.08 4.04
N GLY A 94 -3.13 6.02 3.76
CA GLY A 94 -2.52 6.87 4.78
C GLY A 94 -3.47 7.97 5.24
N VAL A 95 -3.41 8.37 6.51
CA VAL A 95 -4.25 9.46 7.05
C VAL A 95 -3.98 10.82 6.40
N GLU A 96 -2.87 10.98 5.69
CA GLU A 96 -2.56 12.18 4.92
C GLU A 96 -2.99 12.12 3.46
N HIS A 97 -3.69 11.04 3.05
CA HIS A 97 -4.33 10.98 1.75
C HIS A 97 -5.37 12.11 1.62
N VAL A 98 -5.49 12.70 0.42
CA VAL A 98 -6.42 13.80 0.15
C VAL A 98 -7.86 13.51 0.56
N TRP A 99 -8.28 12.26 0.52
CA TRP A 99 -9.62 11.83 0.91
C TRP A 99 -9.99 12.10 2.36
N ILE A 100 -9.02 12.27 3.24
CA ILE A 100 -9.28 12.62 4.65
C ILE A 100 -9.82 14.05 4.75
N LYS A 101 -9.34 14.95 3.87
CA LYS A 101 -9.77 16.36 3.84
C LYS A 101 -10.94 16.62 2.89
N ASP A 102 -11.03 15.82 1.82
CA ASP A 102 -12.02 15.93 0.76
C ASP A 102 -12.53 14.53 0.40
N MET A 103 -13.43 14.03 1.26
CA MET A 103 -13.98 12.68 1.15
C MET A 103 -14.99 12.61 0.00
N PRO A 104 -14.80 11.70 -0.98
CA PRO A 104 -15.69 11.60 -2.15
C PRO A 104 -17.14 11.25 -1.80
N SER A 105 -17.37 10.50 -0.73
CA SER A 105 -18.70 10.21 -0.15
C SER A 105 -18.59 9.98 1.34
N LYS A 106 -19.71 10.17 2.08
CA LYS A 106 -19.73 10.05 3.55
C LYS A 106 -19.38 8.65 4.09
N ASP A 107 -19.47 7.65 3.24
CA ASP A 107 -19.21 6.24 3.52
C ASP A 107 -17.97 5.72 2.78
N TRP A 108 -17.03 6.61 2.45
CA TRP A 108 -15.77 6.25 1.79
C TRP A 108 -14.86 5.39 2.68
N PHE A 109 -14.87 5.70 3.97
CA PHE A 109 -14.16 4.96 5.00
C PHE A 109 -15.15 4.23 5.90
N ASN A 110 -14.72 3.08 6.42
CA ASN A 110 -15.36 2.48 7.57
C ASN A 110 -15.10 3.35 8.80
N ASN A 111 -16.00 3.30 9.77
CA ASN A 111 -15.88 4.04 11.03
C ASN A 111 -15.68 5.57 10.83
N PRO A 112 -16.62 6.26 10.19
CA PRO A 112 -16.48 7.67 9.83
C PRO A 112 -16.43 8.61 11.04
N ASP A 113 -16.88 8.18 12.22
CA ASP A 113 -16.81 8.93 13.49
C ASP A 113 -15.53 8.61 14.30
N HIS A 114 -14.46 8.29 13.61
CA HIS A 114 -13.19 7.87 14.21
C HIS A 114 -12.58 8.88 15.16
N GLU A 115 -12.87 10.17 15.00
CA GLU A 115 -12.37 11.23 15.89
C GLU A 115 -12.93 11.11 17.31
N ASN A 116 -14.18 10.67 17.44
CA ASN A 116 -14.88 10.52 18.73
C ASN A 116 -14.93 9.06 19.19
N ASN A 117 -14.93 8.13 18.26
CA ASN A 117 -15.11 6.71 18.53
C ASN A 117 -14.19 5.85 17.65
N PHE A 118 -12.89 5.89 17.93
CA PHE A 118 -11.90 5.11 17.19
C PHE A 118 -12.08 3.61 17.46
N VAL A 119 -12.26 2.83 16.39
CA VAL A 119 -12.32 1.36 16.43
C VAL A 119 -11.12 0.82 15.66
N GLN A 120 -10.22 0.16 16.37
CA GLN A 120 -9.09 -0.55 15.76
C GLN A 120 -9.51 -1.97 15.40
N THR A 121 -8.99 -2.50 14.28
CA THR A 121 -9.21 -3.91 13.93
C THR A 121 -8.70 -4.85 15.04
N SER A 122 -9.39 -5.96 15.23
CA SER A 122 -9.06 -6.89 16.31
C SER A 122 -7.80 -7.70 16.07
N PHE A 123 -7.30 -7.79 14.82
CA PHE A 123 -6.24 -8.71 14.38
C PHE A 123 -6.47 -10.19 14.72
N LYS A 124 -7.70 -10.55 15.12
CA LYS A 124 -8.05 -11.93 15.45
C LYS A 124 -8.39 -12.70 14.18
N LEU A 125 -7.79 -13.86 13.99
CA LEU A 125 -8.15 -14.75 12.88
C LEU A 125 -9.44 -15.53 13.12
N THR A 126 -9.92 -15.62 14.37
CA THR A 126 -11.12 -16.36 14.75
C THR A 126 -12.38 -15.98 13.95
N PRO A 127 -12.67 -14.70 13.60
CA PRO A 127 -13.82 -14.35 12.77
C PRO A 127 -13.87 -15.03 11.39
N HIS A 128 -12.73 -15.47 10.87
CA HIS A 128 -12.66 -16.14 9.57
C HIS A 128 -12.81 -17.66 9.62
N VAL A 129 -12.50 -18.26 10.76
CA VAL A 129 -12.41 -19.73 10.89
C VAL A 129 -13.42 -20.30 11.89
N ASP A 130 -13.93 -19.49 12.81
CA ASP A 130 -14.90 -19.91 13.83
C ASP A 130 -16.31 -19.49 13.44
N PRO A 131 -17.20 -20.46 13.10
CA PRO A 131 -18.59 -20.18 12.76
C PRO A 131 -19.41 -19.61 13.93
N TYR A 132 -18.91 -19.69 15.14
CA TYR A 132 -19.55 -19.19 16.36
C TYR A 132 -18.96 -17.87 16.85
N THR A 133 -18.08 -17.24 16.05
CA THR A 133 -17.55 -15.91 16.40
C THR A 133 -18.67 -14.90 16.59
N SER A 134 -18.50 -13.97 17.52
CA SER A 134 -19.48 -12.90 17.72
C SER A 134 -19.51 -11.96 16.52
N GLN A 135 -20.69 -11.41 16.21
CA GLN A 135 -20.82 -10.37 15.16
C GLN A 135 -19.94 -9.16 15.49
N TYR A 136 -19.81 -8.80 16.76
CA TYR A 136 -18.95 -7.71 17.21
C TYR A 136 -17.47 -7.93 16.82
N ASP A 137 -16.92 -9.13 17.03
CA ASP A 137 -15.54 -9.44 16.65
C ASP A 137 -15.36 -9.44 15.13
N ALA A 138 -16.37 -9.93 14.39
CA ALA A 138 -16.37 -9.91 12.93
C ALA A 138 -16.40 -8.47 12.38
N ASP A 139 -17.29 -7.62 12.91
CA ASP A 139 -17.40 -6.22 12.51
C ASP A 139 -16.12 -5.45 12.85
N GLN A 140 -15.55 -5.66 14.04
CA GLN A 140 -14.31 -5.01 14.45
C GLN A 140 -13.13 -5.41 13.55
N MET A 141 -13.08 -6.66 13.11
CA MET A 141 -12.05 -7.13 12.19
C MET A 141 -12.21 -6.55 10.79
N ASN A 142 -13.45 -6.51 10.30
CA ASN A 142 -13.74 -6.10 8.92
C ASN A 142 -13.78 -4.58 8.72
N ASP A 143 -14.27 -3.85 9.72
CA ASP A 143 -14.62 -2.43 9.58
C ASP A 143 -13.75 -1.54 10.51
N GLY A 144 -12.86 -2.13 11.32
CA GLY A 144 -11.91 -1.40 12.17
C GLY A 144 -10.69 -0.93 11.41
N TRP A 145 -10.17 0.23 11.76
CA TRP A 145 -8.93 0.74 11.18
C TRP A 145 -7.72 -0.08 11.63
N PHE A 146 -6.77 -0.28 10.72
CA PHE A 146 -5.54 -1.00 11.03
C PHE A 146 -4.79 -0.33 12.19
N VAL A 147 -4.53 0.96 12.08
CA VAL A 147 -4.00 1.86 13.12
C VAL A 147 -4.54 3.26 12.87
N PRO A 148 -4.43 4.21 13.82
CA PRO A 148 -4.94 5.58 13.64
C PRO A 148 -4.41 6.32 12.39
N SER A 149 -3.20 5.98 11.94
CA SER A 149 -2.60 6.58 10.74
C SER A 149 -2.97 5.87 9.43
N MET A 150 -3.78 4.80 9.46
CA MET A 150 -4.19 4.02 8.29
C MET A 150 -5.72 3.80 8.28
N PRO A 151 -6.47 4.81 7.78
CA PRO A 151 -7.92 4.77 7.63
C PRO A 151 -8.38 3.60 6.76
N ASP A 152 -9.34 2.83 7.26
CA ASP A 152 -9.88 1.67 6.59
C ASP A 152 -10.87 2.08 5.49
N LEU A 153 -10.63 1.62 4.26
CA LEU A 153 -11.49 1.88 3.11
C LEU A 153 -12.75 1.02 3.15
N ASN A 154 -13.90 1.60 2.87
CA ASN A 154 -15.14 0.85 2.82
C ASN A 154 -15.33 0.16 1.45
N GLN A 155 -14.83 -1.06 1.29
CA GLN A 155 -14.98 -1.84 0.05
C GLN A 155 -16.43 -2.24 -0.25
N LYS A 156 -17.35 -2.12 0.72
CA LYS A 156 -18.80 -2.30 0.50
C LYS A 156 -19.39 -1.12 -0.31
N ASN A 157 -18.73 0.04 -0.30
CA ASN A 157 -19.09 1.17 -1.15
C ASN A 157 -18.68 0.88 -2.61
N PRO A 158 -19.62 0.86 -3.57
CA PRO A 158 -19.33 0.53 -4.96
C PRO A 158 -18.40 1.54 -5.65
N HIS A 159 -18.31 2.77 -5.16
CA HIS A 159 -17.40 3.78 -5.72
C HIS A 159 -15.95 3.53 -5.27
N VAL A 160 -15.72 3.15 -4.01
CA VAL A 160 -14.40 2.70 -3.51
C VAL A 160 -13.94 1.49 -4.30
N TYR A 161 -14.79 0.47 -4.41
CA TYR A 161 -14.50 -0.74 -5.17
C TYR A 161 -14.11 -0.44 -6.62
N ARG A 162 -14.91 0.38 -7.32
CA ARG A 162 -14.63 0.75 -8.72
C ARG A 162 -13.32 1.53 -8.85
N TYR A 163 -13.05 2.46 -7.93
CA TYR A 163 -11.81 3.21 -7.92
C TYR A 163 -10.59 2.28 -7.82
N LEU A 164 -10.61 1.34 -6.88
CA LEU A 164 -9.50 0.39 -6.67
C LEU A 164 -9.29 -0.52 -7.89
N VAL A 165 -10.39 -0.99 -8.52
CA VAL A 165 -10.32 -1.78 -9.76
C VAL A 165 -9.76 -0.94 -10.91
N GLN A 166 -10.24 0.30 -11.11
CA GLN A 166 -9.71 1.19 -12.15
C GLN A 166 -8.24 1.53 -11.93
N ASN A 167 -7.85 1.75 -10.68
CA ASN A 167 -6.45 1.98 -10.32
C ASN A 167 -5.58 0.75 -10.68
N SER A 168 -6.06 -0.46 -10.41
CA SER A 168 -5.35 -1.68 -10.79
C SER A 168 -5.15 -1.78 -12.31
N PHE A 169 -6.19 -1.49 -13.09
CA PHE A 169 -6.08 -1.47 -14.57
C PHE A 169 -5.16 -0.37 -15.09
N TRP A 170 -5.02 0.73 -14.37
CA TRP A 170 -4.13 1.81 -14.77
C TRP A 170 -2.65 1.41 -14.66
N TRP A 171 -2.32 0.53 -13.70
CA TRP A 171 -0.95 0.06 -13.47
C TRP A 171 -0.56 -1.16 -14.32
N ILE A 172 -1.50 -1.84 -14.97
CA ILE A 172 -1.26 -2.99 -15.85
C ILE A 172 -1.05 -2.53 -17.31
#